data_b2747a08256bcb36a6f18e424028cb07
#
_entry.id   b2747a08256bcb36a6f18e424028cb07
#
_cell.length_a   1.000
_cell.length_b   1.000
_cell.length_c   1.000
_cell.angle_alpha   90.00
_cell.angle_beta   90.00
_cell.angle_gamma   90.00
#
_symmetry.space_group_name_H-M   'P 1'
#
loop_
_entity.id
_entity.type
_entity.pdbx_description
1 polymer ?
#
loop_
_entity_poly.entity_id
_entity_poly.type
_entity_poly.pdbx_seq_one_letter_code
_entity_poly.pdbx_strand_id
1 'polypeptide(L)'
;FTFGAVGFTHTLMYDLEGNAHYPFDEWVGFKKYQRRSPFVEVKVAEMAAEMTYRQVAHVLKEWTAVEMSHSTVGTIVKKVGEAQAKADEEMVNELEESAELLEGKEIDFLYAEADGVFVRGTENKKSHEVSHAILYEGWDKNGKRVSLRNPISIMTTLPTADFWQEVQELTAHRYSLEKTQVVTNSDGGAGYTAEKFQEAFSQSEYLVLNQLDAFHVSQGLNR
;
A
#
# COMPACT_ATOMS: atom_id res chain seq x y z
N PHE A 1 -8.30 -10.03 -20.13
CA PHE A 1 -7.88 -8.86 -20.91
C PHE A 1 -8.72 -7.65 -20.54
N THR A 2 -8.18 -6.44 -20.72
CA THR A 2 -8.85 -5.17 -20.37
C THR A 2 -10.20 -5.01 -21.06
N PHE A 3 -10.39 -5.62 -22.22
CA PHE A 3 -11.58 -5.47 -23.07
C PHE A 3 -12.55 -6.67 -23.03
N GLY A 4 -12.38 -7.58 -22.08
CA GLY A 4 -13.30 -8.70 -21.89
C GLY A 4 -12.67 -10.08 -22.10
N ALA A 5 -13.52 -11.09 -22.23
CA ALA A 5 -13.10 -12.45 -22.47
C ALA A 5 -12.62 -12.63 -23.93
N VAL A 6 -11.49 -13.30 -24.09
CA VAL A 6 -10.94 -13.68 -25.38
C VAL A 6 -10.80 -15.19 -25.42
N GLY A 7 -11.46 -15.82 -26.38
CA GLY A 7 -11.29 -17.25 -26.65
C GLY A 7 -10.19 -17.43 -27.69
N PHE A 8 -9.27 -18.32 -27.43
CA PHE A 8 -8.23 -18.72 -28.40
C PHE A 8 -7.93 -20.21 -28.23
N THR A 9 -7.39 -20.79 -29.30
CA THR A 9 -6.92 -22.17 -29.29
C THR A 9 -5.40 -22.16 -29.31
N HIS A 10 -4.79 -22.95 -28.46
CA HIS A 10 -3.34 -23.13 -28.45
C HIS A 10 -2.99 -24.61 -28.72
N THR A 11 -1.87 -24.82 -29.38
CA THR A 11 -1.41 -26.14 -29.76
C THR A 11 -0.36 -26.61 -28.75
N LEU A 12 -0.56 -27.84 -28.25
CA LEU A 12 0.45 -28.54 -27.48
C LEU A 12 1.51 -29.07 -28.45
N MET A 13 2.76 -28.75 -28.23
CA MET A 13 3.91 -29.23 -28.97
C MET A 13 4.86 -30.00 -28.04
N TYR A 14 5.62 -30.91 -28.62
CA TYR A 14 6.65 -31.64 -27.90
C TYR A 14 8.02 -31.29 -28.49
N ASP A 15 9.00 -31.09 -27.66
CA ASP A 15 10.39 -30.96 -28.08
C ASP A 15 10.99 -32.33 -28.44
N LEU A 16 12.26 -32.34 -28.91
CA LEU A 16 12.95 -33.56 -29.26
C LEU A 16 13.24 -34.48 -28.07
N GLU A 17 13.14 -33.95 -26.86
CA GLU A 17 13.33 -34.66 -25.59
C GLU A 17 12.01 -35.19 -25.03
N GLY A 18 10.88 -34.86 -25.65
CA GLY A 18 9.53 -35.29 -25.25
C GLY A 18 8.86 -34.40 -24.21
N ASN A 19 9.39 -33.21 -23.91
CA ASN A 19 8.76 -32.26 -23.02
C ASN A 19 7.63 -31.53 -23.74
N ALA A 20 6.54 -31.31 -23.02
CA ALA A 20 5.36 -30.62 -23.52
C ALA A 20 5.48 -29.10 -23.41
N HIS A 21 5.26 -28.41 -24.51
CA HIS A 21 5.33 -26.96 -24.62
C HIS A 21 4.05 -26.38 -25.22
N TYR A 22 3.70 -25.18 -24.77
CA TYR A 22 2.68 -24.35 -25.37
C TYR A 22 3.32 -23.05 -25.88
N PRO A 23 3.91 -23.05 -27.10
CA PRO A 23 4.71 -21.93 -27.58
C PRO A 23 3.97 -20.59 -27.59
N PHE A 24 2.65 -20.60 -27.81
CA PHE A 24 1.83 -19.40 -27.75
C PHE A 24 1.75 -18.85 -26.31
N ASP A 25 1.54 -19.73 -25.33
CA ASP A 25 1.44 -19.32 -23.92
C ASP A 25 2.79 -18.77 -23.43
N GLU A 26 3.88 -19.42 -23.81
CA GLU A 26 5.26 -18.99 -23.51
C GLU A 26 5.56 -17.62 -24.14
N TRP A 27 5.20 -17.43 -25.39
CA TRP A 27 5.40 -16.17 -26.11
C TRP A 27 4.57 -15.01 -25.50
N VAL A 28 3.34 -15.26 -25.08
CA VAL A 28 2.47 -14.25 -24.45
C VAL A 28 2.79 -14.08 -22.95
N GLY A 29 3.58 -15.00 -22.37
CA GLY A 29 3.92 -15.00 -20.94
C GLY A 29 2.78 -15.50 -20.03
N PHE A 30 1.93 -16.37 -20.54
CA PHE A 30 0.89 -17.00 -19.73
C PHE A 30 1.48 -18.07 -18.80
N LYS A 31 1.09 -18.01 -17.54
CA LYS A 31 1.43 -19.07 -16.58
C LYS A 31 0.46 -20.24 -16.70
N LYS A 32 0.95 -21.43 -16.41
CA LYS A 32 0.13 -22.65 -16.41
C LYS A 32 -1.14 -22.43 -15.57
N TYR A 33 -2.31 -22.76 -16.15
CA TYR A 33 -3.63 -22.56 -15.55
C TYR A 33 -4.05 -21.11 -15.29
N GLN A 34 -3.36 -20.15 -15.85
CA GLN A 34 -3.74 -18.73 -15.72
C GLN A 34 -5.07 -18.49 -16.42
N ARG A 35 -6.06 -18.05 -15.66
CA ARG A 35 -7.42 -17.75 -16.16
C ARG A 35 -7.69 -16.26 -16.32
N ARG A 36 -6.81 -15.41 -15.77
CA ARG A 36 -7.00 -13.95 -15.73
C ARG A 36 -5.67 -13.27 -15.98
N SER A 37 -5.71 -12.11 -16.60
CA SER A 37 -4.50 -11.30 -16.73
C SER A 37 -4.16 -10.62 -15.38
N PRO A 38 -2.88 -10.35 -15.09
CA PRO A 38 -2.47 -9.60 -13.90
C PRO A 38 -3.20 -8.27 -13.78
N PHE A 39 -3.44 -7.59 -14.89
CA PHE A 39 -4.19 -6.33 -14.93
C PHE A 39 -5.60 -6.46 -14.36
N VAL A 40 -6.34 -7.53 -14.71
CA VAL A 40 -7.67 -7.79 -14.14
C VAL A 40 -7.58 -8.04 -12.64
N GLU A 41 -6.56 -8.76 -12.17
CA GLU A 41 -6.37 -9.02 -10.73
C GLU A 41 -6.13 -7.73 -9.95
N VAL A 42 -5.27 -6.84 -10.46
CA VAL A 42 -5.03 -5.51 -9.86
C VAL A 42 -6.32 -4.69 -9.83
N LYS A 43 -7.07 -4.63 -10.94
CA LYS A 43 -8.33 -3.87 -10.97
C LYS A 43 -9.40 -4.42 -10.02
N VAL A 44 -9.44 -5.74 -9.83
CA VAL A 44 -10.31 -6.37 -8.84
C VAL A 44 -9.91 -5.96 -7.42
N ALA A 45 -8.61 -5.91 -7.12
CA ALA A 45 -8.11 -5.47 -5.82
C ALA A 45 -8.41 -3.99 -5.56
N GLU A 46 -8.21 -3.11 -6.54
CA GLU A 46 -8.58 -1.69 -6.46
C GLU A 46 -10.08 -1.51 -6.17
N MET A 47 -10.94 -2.22 -6.88
CA MET A 47 -12.39 -2.17 -6.62
C MET A 47 -12.73 -2.66 -5.21
N ALA A 48 -12.03 -3.66 -4.71
CA ALA A 48 -12.26 -4.23 -3.39
C ALA A 48 -11.79 -3.31 -2.24
N ALA A 49 -10.97 -2.30 -2.51
CA ALA A 49 -10.66 -1.24 -1.57
C ALA A 49 -11.85 -0.29 -1.32
N GLU A 50 -12.72 -0.13 -2.34
CA GLU A 50 -13.84 0.81 -2.31
C GLU A 50 -15.19 0.15 -1.98
N MET A 51 -15.31 -1.18 -2.13
CA MET A 51 -16.56 -1.89 -1.96
C MET A 51 -16.38 -3.33 -1.49
N THR A 52 -17.43 -3.94 -0.98
CA THR A 52 -17.38 -5.33 -0.51
C THR A 52 -17.12 -6.33 -1.65
N TYR A 53 -16.50 -7.47 -1.36
CA TYR A 53 -16.21 -8.52 -2.34
C TYR A 53 -17.45 -9.01 -3.11
N ARG A 54 -18.64 -8.99 -2.48
CA ARG A 54 -19.90 -9.33 -3.14
C ARG A 54 -20.33 -8.27 -4.14
N GLN A 55 -20.13 -7.00 -3.80
CA GLN A 55 -20.40 -5.88 -4.71
C GLN A 55 -19.43 -5.90 -5.89
N VAL A 56 -18.13 -6.15 -5.66
CA VAL A 56 -17.14 -6.31 -6.74
C VAL A 56 -17.58 -7.41 -7.71
N ALA A 57 -17.94 -8.59 -7.20
CA ALA A 57 -18.40 -9.71 -8.04
C ALA A 57 -19.67 -9.35 -8.84
N HIS A 58 -20.60 -8.62 -8.23
CA HIS A 58 -21.83 -8.15 -8.89
C HIS A 58 -21.52 -7.13 -10.00
N VAL A 59 -20.71 -6.12 -9.71
CA VAL A 59 -20.32 -5.08 -10.69
C VAL A 59 -19.59 -5.70 -11.89
N LEU A 60 -18.65 -6.61 -11.64
CA LEU A 60 -17.95 -7.31 -12.72
C LEU A 60 -18.91 -8.07 -13.63
N LYS A 61 -19.86 -8.79 -13.06
CA LYS A 61 -20.87 -9.55 -13.81
C LYS A 61 -21.79 -8.65 -14.65
N GLU A 62 -22.20 -7.51 -14.11
CA GLU A 62 -23.15 -6.60 -14.80
C GLU A 62 -22.47 -5.74 -15.88
N TRP A 63 -21.20 -5.36 -15.67
CA TRP A 63 -20.55 -4.35 -16.51
C TRP A 63 -19.41 -4.90 -17.39
N THR A 64 -19.03 -6.15 -17.21
CA THR A 64 -17.91 -6.76 -17.96
C THR A 64 -18.25 -8.18 -18.37
N ALA A 65 -17.42 -8.77 -19.23
CA ALA A 65 -17.49 -10.22 -19.53
C ALA A 65 -16.75 -11.08 -18.48
N VAL A 66 -16.32 -10.51 -17.37
CA VAL A 66 -15.60 -11.21 -16.29
C VAL A 66 -16.59 -11.64 -15.23
N GLU A 67 -16.74 -12.94 -15.05
CA GLU A 67 -17.59 -13.51 -14.00
C GLU A 67 -16.74 -14.24 -12.96
N MET A 68 -16.94 -13.89 -11.68
CA MET A 68 -16.23 -14.54 -10.57
C MET A 68 -17.05 -14.50 -9.28
N SER A 69 -16.77 -15.44 -8.36
CA SER A 69 -17.38 -15.44 -7.04
C SER A 69 -16.73 -14.43 -6.11
N HIS A 70 -17.42 -14.00 -5.06
CA HIS A 70 -16.87 -13.14 -4.03
C HIS A 70 -15.68 -13.78 -3.28
N SER A 71 -15.64 -15.11 -3.15
CA SER A 71 -14.50 -15.83 -2.60
C SER A 71 -13.28 -15.75 -3.52
N THR A 72 -13.48 -15.77 -4.83
CA THR A 72 -12.43 -15.55 -5.83
C THR A 72 -11.89 -14.13 -5.73
N VAL A 73 -12.75 -13.12 -5.54
CA VAL A 73 -12.34 -11.74 -5.29
C VAL A 73 -11.40 -11.68 -4.08
N GLY A 74 -11.79 -12.29 -2.94
CA GLY A 74 -10.96 -12.34 -1.74
C GLY A 74 -9.60 -13.01 -1.97
N THR A 75 -9.55 -14.10 -2.75
CA THR A 75 -8.27 -14.75 -3.11
C THR A 75 -7.39 -13.84 -3.96
N ILE A 76 -7.98 -13.08 -4.89
CA ILE A 76 -7.23 -12.13 -5.72
C ILE A 76 -6.68 -10.99 -4.86
N VAL A 77 -7.51 -10.41 -3.98
CA VAL A 77 -7.08 -9.33 -3.07
C VAL A 77 -5.90 -9.78 -2.22
N LYS A 78 -5.98 -10.97 -1.62
CA LYS A 78 -4.87 -11.54 -0.84
C LYS A 78 -3.61 -11.70 -1.68
N LYS A 79 -3.71 -12.27 -2.89
CA LYS A 79 -2.58 -12.46 -3.80
C LYS A 79 -1.92 -11.13 -4.20
N VAL A 80 -2.73 -10.11 -4.51
CA VAL A 80 -2.22 -8.78 -4.89
C VAL A 80 -1.55 -8.10 -3.70
N GLY A 81 -2.16 -8.19 -2.51
CA GLY A 81 -1.59 -7.66 -1.27
C GLY A 81 -0.26 -8.32 -0.89
N GLU A 82 -0.17 -9.66 -1.00
CA GLU A 82 1.09 -10.39 -0.77
C GLU A 82 2.19 -9.98 -1.78
N ALA A 83 1.82 -9.76 -3.04
CA ALA A 83 2.77 -9.31 -4.06
C ALA A 83 3.25 -7.87 -3.81
N GLN A 84 2.36 -6.99 -3.32
CA GLN A 84 2.71 -5.62 -2.95
C GLN A 84 3.64 -5.61 -1.73
N ALA A 85 3.27 -6.32 -0.67
CA ALA A 85 4.10 -6.41 0.55
C ALA A 85 5.52 -6.93 0.25
N LYS A 86 5.63 -7.92 -0.63
CA LYS A 86 6.94 -8.43 -1.06
C LYS A 86 7.73 -7.39 -1.86
N ALA A 87 7.08 -6.61 -2.73
CA ALA A 87 7.75 -5.55 -3.48
C ALA A 87 8.23 -4.41 -2.57
N ASP A 88 7.44 -4.09 -1.54
CA ASP A 88 7.82 -3.09 -0.54
C ASP A 88 9.02 -3.58 0.30
N GLU A 89 9.03 -4.85 0.72
CA GLU A 89 10.16 -5.48 1.42
C GLU A 89 11.42 -5.53 0.55
N GLU A 90 11.30 -5.90 -0.73
CA GLU A 90 12.43 -5.90 -1.67
C GLU A 90 12.99 -4.48 -1.85
N MET A 91 12.13 -3.45 -1.95
CA MET A 91 12.56 -2.06 -2.05
C MET A 91 13.31 -1.58 -0.80
N VAL A 92 12.82 -1.93 0.39
CA VAL A 92 13.50 -1.61 1.67
C VAL A 92 14.88 -2.27 1.73
N ASN A 93 14.98 -3.55 1.40
CA ASN A 93 16.27 -4.26 1.38
C ASN A 93 17.27 -3.68 0.37
N GLU A 94 16.81 -3.29 -0.83
CA GLU A 94 17.65 -2.63 -1.83
C GLU A 94 18.17 -1.27 -1.34
N LEU A 95 17.39 -0.54 -0.54
CA LEU A 95 17.78 0.73 0.08
C LEU A 95 18.84 0.54 1.16
N GLU A 96 18.70 -0.49 1.99
CA GLU A 96 19.71 -0.83 3.01
C GLU A 96 21.05 -1.24 2.39
N GLU A 97 21.03 -1.95 1.25
CA GLU A 97 22.22 -2.39 0.53
C GLU A 97 22.88 -1.27 -0.29
N SER A 98 22.14 -0.24 -0.68
CA SER A 98 22.68 0.87 -1.46
C SER A 98 23.43 1.84 -0.55
N ALA A 99 24.76 1.86 -0.66
CA ALA A 99 25.63 2.82 0.05
C ALA A 99 25.48 4.27 -0.44
N GLU A 100 24.81 4.49 -1.56
CA GLU A 100 24.49 5.80 -2.14
C GLU A 100 23.02 6.10 -1.88
N LEU A 101 22.74 6.95 -0.89
CA LEU A 101 21.45 7.60 -0.75
C LEU A 101 21.19 8.38 -2.06
N LEU A 102 20.16 7.98 -2.79
CA LEU A 102 19.69 8.78 -3.91
C LEU A 102 19.42 10.21 -3.39
N GLU A 103 19.83 11.22 -4.13
CA GLU A 103 19.45 12.61 -3.79
C GLU A 103 17.93 12.70 -3.79
N GLY A 104 17.36 12.62 -2.59
CA GLY A 104 15.92 12.74 -2.40
C GLY A 104 15.45 14.13 -2.80
N LYS A 105 14.17 14.26 -3.11
CA LYS A 105 13.55 15.55 -3.45
C LYS A 105 13.64 16.50 -2.25
N GLU A 106 14.21 17.70 -2.43
CA GLU A 106 14.13 18.78 -1.45
C GLU A 106 12.72 19.37 -1.42
N ILE A 107 12.15 19.53 -0.22
CA ILE A 107 10.85 20.14 0.03
C ILE A 107 10.92 21.04 1.27
N ASP A 108 10.13 22.11 1.29
CA ASP A 108 10.10 23.02 2.43
C ASP A 108 9.35 22.43 3.64
N PHE A 109 8.27 21.69 3.36
CA PHE A 109 7.39 21.09 4.38
C PHE A 109 7.05 19.67 4.03
N LEU A 110 7.12 18.78 5.05
CA LEU A 110 6.56 17.43 5.02
C LEU A 110 5.53 17.31 6.13
N TYR A 111 4.34 16.84 5.78
CA TYR A 111 3.29 16.51 6.73
C TYR A 111 3.24 15.00 6.91
N ALA A 112 3.13 14.54 8.15
CA ALA A 112 3.05 13.12 8.47
C ALA A 112 1.98 12.87 9.54
N GLU A 113 1.13 11.89 9.29
CA GLU A 113 0.14 11.43 10.25
C GLU A 113 0.33 9.93 10.44
N ALA A 114 0.26 9.45 11.67
CA ALA A 114 0.33 8.02 11.95
C ALA A 114 -0.63 7.63 13.07
N ASP A 115 -1.22 6.45 12.92
CA ASP A 115 -2.19 5.88 13.86
C ASP A 115 -2.19 4.36 13.78
N GLY A 116 -2.71 3.70 14.82
CA GLY A 116 -2.89 2.27 14.90
C GLY A 116 -4.37 1.88 14.92
N VAL A 117 -4.79 1.04 14.00
CA VAL A 117 -6.16 0.53 13.93
C VAL A 117 -6.19 -0.94 14.31
N PHE A 118 -7.00 -1.28 15.34
CA PHE A 118 -7.20 -2.67 15.73
C PHE A 118 -8.28 -3.33 14.87
N VAL A 119 -7.88 -4.32 14.08
CA VAL A 119 -8.77 -5.14 13.27
C VAL A 119 -8.91 -6.54 13.86
N ARG A 120 -10.12 -7.08 13.84
CA ARG A 120 -10.38 -8.44 14.33
C ARG A 120 -10.15 -9.45 13.22
N GLY A 121 -9.23 -10.39 13.46
CA GLY A 121 -8.98 -11.50 12.56
C GLY A 121 -10.20 -12.43 12.43
N THR A 122 -10.49 -12.87 11.21
CA THR A 122 -11.63 -13.74 10.91
C THR A 122 -11.39 -15.19 11.33
N GLU A 123 -10.14 -15.67 11.27
CA GLU A 123 -9.79 -17.08 11.52
C GLU A 123 -9.60 -17.37 13.02
N ASN A 124 -8.79 -16.54 13.70
CA ASN A 124 -8.43 -16.77 15.11
C ASN A 124 -9.17 -15.86 16.10
N LYS A 125 -10.01 -14.96 15.62
CA LYS A 125 -10.75 -13.93 16.39
C LYS A 125 -9.87 -13.03 17.27
N LYS A 126 -8.54 -13.07 17.10
CA LYS A 126 -7.61 -12.17 17.78
C LYS A 126 -7.63 -10.82 17.07
N SER A 127 -7.49 -9.76 17.84
CA SER A 127 -7.27 -8.43 17.27
C SER A 127 -5.80 -8.29 16.90
N HIS A 128 -5.57 -7.69 15.74
CA HIS A 128 -4.26 -7.31 15.24
C HIS A 128 -4.25 -5.81 15.05
N GLU A 129 -3.20 -5.17 15.48
CA GLU A 129 -2.96 -3.77 15.14
C GLU A 129 -2.46 -3.68 13.70
N VAL A 130 -3.00 -2.74 12.96
CA VAL A 130 -2.52 -2.31 11.66
C VAL A 130 -2.00 -0.90 11.86
N SER A 131 -0.67 -0.74 11.82
CA SER A 131 -0.03 0.56 11.85
C SER A 131 -0.16 1.21 10.48
N HIS A 132 -0.51 2.49 10.47
CA HIS A 132 -0.71 3.24 9.24
C HIS A 132 -0.05 4.62 9.38
N ALA A 133 0.70 5.03 8.37
CA ALA A 133 1.17 6.40 8.20
C ALA A 133 0.76 6.94 6.85
N ILE A 134 0.53 8.24 6.78
CA ILE A 134 0.38 8.99 5.55
C ILE A 134 1.35 10.18 5.58
N LEU A 135 2.12 10.32 4.52
CA LEU A 135 3.09 11.39 4.31
C LEU A 135 2.62 12.20 3.10
N TYR A 136 2.66 13.53 3.18
CA TYR A 136 2.26 14.37 2.06
C TYR A 136 2.93 15.74 2.09
N GLU A 137 3.06 16.38 0.91
CA GLU A 137 3.76 17.67 0.73
C GLU A 137 2.86 18.90 0.97
N GLY A 138 1.64 18.70 1.45
CA GLY A 138 0.64 19.72 1.64
C GLY A 138 -0.69 19.33 0.97
N TRP A 139 -1.53 20.30 0.72
CA TRP A 139 -2.86 20.05 0.12
C TRP A 139 -3.27 21.15 -0.85
N ASP A 140 -4.11 20.77 -1.80
CA ASP A 140 -4.75 21.68 -2.73
C ASP A 140 -6.23 21.82 -2.37
N LYS A 141 -6.71 23.04 -2.43
CA LYS A 141 -8.10 23.36 -2.13
C LYS A 141 -8.81 23.83 -3.40
N ASN A 142 -9.83 23.11 -3.80
CA ASN A 142 -10.70 23.49 -4.91
C ASN A 142 -12.15 23.63 -4.40
N GLY A 143 -12.53 24.86 -4.08
CA GLY A 143 -13.79 25.18 -3.42
C GLY A 143 -13.85 24.53 -2.02
N LYS A 144 -14.78 23.56 -1.83
CA LYS A 144 -14.91 22.79 -0.59
C LYS A 144 -14.12 21.48 -0.58
N ARG A 145 -13.53 21.10 -1.70
CA ARG A 145 -12.74 19.86 -1.79
C ARG A 145 -11.28 20.13 -1.47
N VAL A 146 -10.71 19.25 -0.67
CA VAL A 146 -9.30 19.23 -0.31
C VAL A 146 -8.72 17.93 -0.83
N SER A 147 -7.56 17.98 -1.46
CA SER A 147 -6.77 16.81 -1.88
C SER A 147 -5.34 16.95 -1.40
N LEU A 148 -4.76 15.86 -0.91
CA LEU A 148 -3.36 15.83 -0.49
C LEU A 148 -2.44 15.87 -1.72
N ARG A 149 -1.31 16.54 -1.58
CA ARG A 149 -0.27 16.60 -2.60
C ARG A 149 0.73 15.46 -2.38
N ASN A 150 0.94 14.65 -3.42
CA ASN A 150 1.91 13.55 -3.44
C ASN A 150 1.82 12.63 -2.20
N PRO A 151 0.62 12.13 -1.83
CA PRO A 151 0.47 11.31 -0.65
C PRO A 151 1.21 9.97 -0.82
N ILE A 152 1.89 9.55 0.25
CA ILE A 152 2.46 8.22 0.42
C ILE A 152 1.73 7.58 1.60
N SER A 153 1.20 6.40 1.40
CA SER A 153 0.55 5.62 2.45
C SER A 153 1.41 4.41 2.78
N ILE A 154 1.74 4.26 4.04
CA ILE A 154 2.50 3.14 4.59
C ILE A 154 1.58 2.40 5.54
N MET A 155 1.45 1.09 5.39
CA MET A 155 0.55 0.29 6.18
C MET A 155 1.15 -1.10 6.43
N THR A 156 1.28 -1.48 7.70
CA THR A 156 1.85 -2.78 8.07
C THR A 156 1.15 -3.41 9.28
N THR A 157 1.27 -4.72 9.39
CA THR A 157 0.90 -5.50 10.59
C THR A 157 2.11 -5.95 11.40
N LEU A 158 3.30 -5.51 11.02
CA LEU A 158 4.54 -5.75 11.74
C LEU A 158 4.56 -5.00 13.08
N PRO A 159 5.46 -5.34 14.00
CA PRO A 159 5.66 -4.59 15.22
C PRO A 159 5.90 -3.09 14.96
N THR A 160 5.47 -2.24 15.88
CA THR A 160 5.56 -0.78 15.75
C THR A 160 7.00 -0.28 15.49
N ALA A 161 8.02 -1.01 15.97
CA ALA A 161 9.41 -0.66 15.69
C ALA A 161 9.75 -0.81 14.20
N ASP A 162 9.35 -1.91 13.58
CA ASP A 162 9.57 -2.18 12.16
C ASP A 162 8.77 -1.21 11.29
N PHE A 163 7.55 -0.86 11.72
CA PHE A 163 6.74 0.18 11.07
C PHE A 163 7.48 1.53 11.02
N TRP A 164 8.07 1.98 12.13
CA TRP A 164 8.80 3.25 12.15
C TRP A 164 10.08 3.21 11.32
N GLN A 165 10.75 2.06 11.27
CA GLN A 165 11.89 1.84 10.37
C GLN A 165 11.46 1.99 8.90
N GLU A 166 10.38 1.33 8.50
CA GLU A 166 9.81 1.42 7.15
C GLU A 166 9.42 2.87 6.78
N VAL A 167 8.81 3.62 7.71
CA VAL A 167 8.50 5.05 7.53
C VAL A 167 9.78 5.86 7.29
N GLN A 168 10.82 5.62 8.08
CA GLN A 168 12.09 6.33 7.96
C GLN A 168 12.79 6.05 6.63
N GLU A 169 12.88 4.80 6.23
CA GLU A 169 13.54 4.35 5.00
C GLU A 169 12.84 4.87 3.75
N LEU A 170 11.52 4.68 3.65
CA LEU A 170 10.74 5.19 2.52
C LEU A 170 10.76 6.72 2.42
N THR A 171 10.82 7.40 3.56
CA THR A 171 10.96 8.86 3.58
C THR A 171 12.32 9.29 3.08
N ALA A 172 13.40 8.68 3.57
CA ALA A 172 14.77 8.98 3.18
C ALA A 172 15.04 8.69 1.69
N HIS A 173 14.40 7.64 1.15
CA HIS A 173 14.47 7.35 -0.28
C HIS A 173 13.85 8.45 -1.15
N ARG A 174 12.77 9.07 -0.67
CA ARG A 174 11.99 10.00 -1.49
C ARG A 174 12.36 11.46 -1.28
N TYR A 175 12.79 11.81 -0.08
CA TYR A 175 13.02 13.19 0.33
C TYR A 175 14.39 13.38 0.98
N SER A 176 15.03 14.51 0.66
CA SER A 176 16.13 15.06 1.45
C SER A 176 15.52 15.96 2.52
N LEU A 177 15.56 15.53 3.78
CA LEU A 177 14.88 16.22 4.87
C LEU A 177 15.71 17.27 5.60
N GLU A 178 16.99 17.42 5.32
CA GLU A 178 17.92 18.30 6.10
C GLU A 178 17.30 19.68 6.37
N LYS A 179 16.74 20.32 5.36
CA LYS A 179 16.12 21.65 5.44
C LYS A 179 14.61 21.65 5.40
N THR A 180 13.99 20.51 5.65
CA THR A 180 12.54 20.33 5.61
C THR A 180 11.93 20.50 6.99
N GLN A 181 10.94 21.39 7.13
CA GLN A 181 10.13 21.44 8.35
C GLN A 181 9.12 20.30 8.33
N VAL A 182 9.23 19.37 9.27
CA VAL A 182 8.27 18.28 9.44
C VAL A 182 7.19 18.70 10.43
N VAL A 183 5.93 18.50 10.02
CA VAL A 183 4.75 18.74 10.85
C VAL A 183 3.97 17.42 10.95
N THR A 184 3.72 16.97 12.16
CA THR A 184 3.08 15.67 12.41
C THR A 184 1.79 15.81 13.19
N ASN A 185 0.90 14.84 12.99
CA ASN A 185 -0.35 14.74 13.72
C ASN A 185 -0.56 13.30 14.21
N SER A 186 -0.93 13.14 15.47
CA SER A 186 -1.23 11.85 16.07
C SER A 186 -2.25 11.97 17.21
N ASP A 187 -2.82 10.85 17.62
CA ASP A 187 -3.68 10.75 18.80
C ASP A 187 -2.89 10.75 20.13
N GLY A 188 -1.56 10.63 20.07
CA GLY A 188 -0.68 10.50 21.23
C GLY A 188 -0.66 9.10 21.85
N GLY A 189 -1.17 8.09 21.14
CA GLY A 189 -1.09 6.67 21.54
C GLY A 189 0.35 6.21 21.76
N ALA A 190 0.55 5.17 22.57
CA ALA A 190 1.88 4.73 23.02
C ALA A 190 2.86 4.37 21.89
N GLY A 191 2.35 3.97 20.74
CA GLY A 191 3.14 3.65 19.53
C GLY A 191 3.42 4.86 18.64
N TYR A 192 2.71 6.00 18.83
CA TYR A 192 2.65 7.14 17.90
C TYR A 192 2.88 8.46 18.65
N THR A 193 3.89 8.47 19.52
CA THR A 193 4.22 9.65 20.34
C THR A 193 5.04 10.67 19.58
N ALA A 194 5.09 11.90 20.09
CA ALA A 194 5.93 12.97 19.53
C ALA A 194 7.39 12.57 19.42
N GLU A 195 7.91 11.80 20.40
CA GLU A 195 9.28 11.29 20.41
C GLU A 195 9.53 10.34 19.25
N LYS A 196 8.57 9.45 18.93
CA LYS A 196 8.67 8.52 17.80
C LYS A 196 8.74 9.26 16.46
N PHE A 197 7.94 10.29 16.28
CA PHE A 197 8.05 11.15 15.10
C PHE A 197 9.38 11.88 15.04
N GLN A 198 9.88 12.39 16.18
CA GLN A 198 11.19 13.04 16.22
C GLN A 198 12.35 12.08 15.87
N GLU A 199 12.27 10.82 16.30
CA GLU A 199 13.22 9.76 15.94
C GLU A 199 13.15 9.46 14.44
N ALA A 200 11.95 9.23 13.90
CA ALA A 200 11.73 8.86 12.50
C ALA A 200 12.20 9.94 11.52
N PHE A 201 12.04 11.22 11.87
CA PHE A 201 12.41 12.35 11.02
C PHE A 201 13.67 13.09 11.53
N SER A 202 14.55 12.37 12.21
CA SER A 202 15.78 12.95 12.81
C SER A 202 16.79 13.51 11.80
N GLN A 203 16.61 13.25 10.50
CA GLN A 203 17.42 13.84 9.42
C GLN A 203 17.15 15.34 9.23
N SER A 204 16.00 15.86 9.69
CA SER A 204 15.70 17.28 9.64
C SER A 204 16.53 18.05 10.68
N GLU A 205 17.14 19.18 10.27
CA GLU A 205 17.80 20.13 11.17
C GLU A 205 16.79 20.87 12.06
N TYR A 206 15.50 20.84 11.70
CA TYR A 206 14.44 21.50 12.45
C TYR A 206 13.77 20.53 13.42
N LEU A 207 13.29 21.06 14.54
CA LEU A 207 12.46 20.30 15.46
C LEU A 207 11.15 19.90 14.79
N VAL A 208 10.79 18.62 14.89
CA VAL A 208 9.49 18.13 14.40
C VAL A 208 8.35 18.79 15.20
N LEU A 209 7.42 19.42 14.50
CA LEU A 209 6.25 20.06 15.11
C LEU A 209 5.12 19.02 15.21
N ASN A 210 5.00 18.38 16.37
CA ASN A 210 3.92 17.44 16.62
C ASN A 210 2.65 18.16 17.11
N GLN A 211 1.52 17.86 16.45
CA GLN A 211 0.18 18.31 16.82
C GLN A 211 -0.64 17.12 17.32
N LEU A 212 -1.35 17.30 18.42
CA LEU A 212 -2.34 16.34 18.87
C LEU A 212 -3.62 16.50 18.06
N ASP A 213 -4.25 15.39 17.70
CA ASP A 213 -5.55 15.41 17.03
C ASP A 213 -6.60 16.15 17.85
N ALA A 214 -7.20 17.16 17.22
CA ALA A 214 -8.19 18.03 17.83
C ALA A 214 -9.42 17.25 18.35
N PHE A 215 -9.78 16.14 17.73
CA PHE A 215 -10.88 15.29 18.16
C PHE A 215 -10.57 14.64 19.52
N HIS A 216 -9.38 14.07 19.69
CA HIS A 216 -8.95 13.44 20.94
C HIS A 216 -8.75 14.46 22.06
N VAL A 217 -8.22 15.65 21.74
CA VAL A 217 -8.15 16.76 22.69
C VAL A 217 -9.54 17.16 23.16
N SER A 218 -10.50 17.32 22.25
CA SER A 218 -11.88 17.70 22.61
C SER A 218 -12.59 16.62 23.44
N GLN A 219 -12.36 15.34 23.16
CA GLN A 219 -12.87 14.24 23.99
C GLN A 219 -12.29 14.23 25.39
N GLY A 220 -11.00 14.52 25.54
CA GLY A 220 -10.33 14.61 26.84
C GLY A 220 -10.84 15.76 27.70
N LEU A 221 -11.20 16.89 27.08
CA LEU A 221 -11.74 18.05 27.77
C LEU A 221 -13.23 17.90 28.20
N ASN A 222 -13.97 16.98 27.57
CA ASN A 222 -15.40 16.74 27.85
C ASN A 222 -15.63 15.53 28.79
N ARG A 223 -14.62 14.96 29.38
CA ARG A 223 -14.65 13.92 30.42
C ARG A 223 -14.38 14.52 31.78
#